data_a63e1dbbe946334f2958e67c0131a94e
#
_entry.id   a63e1dbbe946334f2958e67c0131a94e
#
_cell.length_a   1.000
_cell.length_b   1.000
_cell.length_c   1.000
_cell.angle_alpha   90.00
_cell.angle_beta   90.00
_cell.angle_gamma   90.00
#
_symmetry.space_group_name_H-M   'P 1'
#
loop_
_entity.id
_entity.type
_entity.pdbx_description
1 polymer ?
#
loop_
_entity_poly.entity_id
_entity_poly.type
_entity_poly.pdbx_seq_one_letter_code
_entity_poly.pdbx_strand_id
1 'polypeptide(L)'
;ALGEGRFAADDFLREIQGLSAHFDVLRIDGVDYRHRGVPKAPPALTDAQVAARVAATPGATLDDFDAVCEHLARVHPSKYARLVEGVPLVGLTGVHQLTSQDVALRLVVLVDRLYDNDVPVAASGESLGAIFTPEMLKGGYRKKYFRSLSRLAALAEMANS
;
A
#
# COMPACT_ATOMS: atom_id res chain seq x y z
N ALA A 1 8.92 -15.65 -16.86
CA ALA A 1 9.02 -14.93 -15.59
C ALA A 1 9.71 -13.58 -15.78
N LEU A 2 10.85 -13.55 -16.47
CA LEU A 2 11.57 -12.31 -16.79
C LEU A 2 10.78 -11.39 -17.74
N GLY A 3 10.06 -11.97 -18.67
CA GLY A 3 9.20 -11.22 -19.60
C GLY A 3 8.01 -10.60 -18.90
N GLU A 4 7.42 -11.31 -17.95
CA GLU A 4 6.29 -10.83 -17.15
C GLU A 4 6.73 -9.68 -16.22
N GLY A 5 7.94 -9.77 -15.64
CA GLY A 5 8.49 -8.70 -14.83
C GLY A 5 8.75 -7.43 -15.64
N ARG A 6 9.16 -7.56 -16.90
CA ARG A 6 9.32 -6.43 -17.81
C ARG A 6 8.01 -5.77 -18.17
N PHE A 7 7.00 -6.57 -18.48
CA PHE A 7 5.66 -6.04 -18.78
C PHE A 7 5.08 -5.29 -17.60
N ALA A 8 5.18 -5.85 -16.42
CA ALA A 8 4.72 -5.19 -15.21
C ALA A 8 5.48 -3.87 -14.96
N ALA A 9 6.79 -3.86 -15.22
CA ALA A 9 7.60 -2.66 -15.06
C ALA A 9 7.25 -1.59 -16.12
N ASP A 10 7.01 -1.99 -17.36
CA ASP A 10 6.62 -1.07 -18.45
C ASP A 10 5.22 -0.50 -18.20
N ASP A 11 4.26 -1.32 -17.79
CA ASP A 11 2.92 -0.87 -17.43
C ASP A 11 2.97 0.07 -16.21
N PHE A 12 3.82 -0.23 -15.24
CA PHE A 12 4.08 0.65 -14.10
C PHE A 12 4.69 1.97 -14.54
N LEU A 13 5.65 1.94 -15.46
CA LEU A 13 6.26 3.16 -15.99
C LEU A 13 5.24 4.02 -16.73
N ARG A 14 4.37 3.43 -17.54
CA ARG A 14 3.30 4.16 -18.25
C ARG A 14 2.31 4.77 -17.25
N GLU A 15 1.91 4.02 -16.24
CA GLU A 15 1.01 4.49 -15.21
C GLU A 15 1.64 5.64 -14.42
N ILE A 16 2.92 5.52 -14.08
CA ILE A 16 3.68 6.57 -13.40
C ILE A 16 3.85 7.79 -14.31
N GLN A 17 4.11 7.61 -15.60
CA GLN A 17 4.23 8.70 -16.55
C GLN A 17 2.89 9.42 -16.73
N GLY A 18 1.78 8.68 -16.81
CA GLY A 18 0.45 9.26 -16.87
C GLY A 18 0.12 10.06 -15.60
N LEU A 19 0.40 9.50 -14.43
CA LEU A 19 0.25 10.19 -13.15
C LEU A 19 1.19 11.38 -13.05
N SER A 20 2.44 11.23 -13.50
CA SER A 20 3.43 12.29 -13.48
C SER A 20 3.02 13.46 -14.38
N ALA A 21 2.49 13.19 -15.57
CA ALA A 21 1.98 14.23 -16.46
C ALA A 21 0.78 14.96 -15.83
N HIS A 22 -0.10 14.22 -15.19
CA HIS A 22 -1.25 14.79 -14.48
C HIS A 22 -0.80 15.63 -13.27
N PHE A 23 0.16 15.15 -12.52
CA PHE A 23 0.73 15.87 -11.38
C PHE A 23 1.62 17.04 -11.79
N ASP A 24 2.29 16.97 -12.95
CA ASP A 24 3.11 18.06 -13.45
C ASP A 24 2.27 19.28 -13.84
N VAL A 25 1.05 19.08 -14.31
CA VAL A 25 0.09 20.17 -14.53
C VAL A 25 -0.29 20.84 -13.20
N LEU A 26 -0.37 20.06 -12.12
CA LEU A 26 -0.65 20.58 -10.78
C LEU A 26 0.59 21.12 -10.07
N ARG A 27 1.78 20.81 -10.55
CA ARG A 27 3.08 21.21 -9.99
C ARG A 27 3.48 22.64 -10.28
N ILE A 28 2.70 23.39 -10.99
CA ILE A 28 2.92 24.82 -11.12
C ILE A 28 3.05 25.48 -9.74
N ASP A 29 2.53 24.83 -8.70
CA ASP A 29 2.57 25.30 -7.32
C ASP A 29 3.74 24.75 -6.48
N GLY A 30 4.68 23.98 -7.08
CA GLY A 30 5.96 23.66 -6.48
C GLY A 30 6.11 22.30 -5.80
N VAL A 31 7.32 22.07 -5.30
CA VAL A 31 7.78 20.83 -4.68
C VAL A 31 6.93 20.42 -3.46
N ASP A 32 6.32 21.39 -2.81
CA ASP A 32 5.46 21.17 -1.64
C ASP A 32 4.21 20.37 -1.94
N TYR A 33 3.79 20.30 -3.20
CA TYR A 33 2.61 19.53 -3.57
C TYR A 33 2.78 18.03 -3.24
N ARG A 34 3.99 17.48 -3.33
CA ARG A 34 4.24 16.07 -3.01
C ARG A 34 4.00 15.76 -1.54
N HIS A 35 4.30 16.69 -0.66
CA HIS A 35 4.03 16.55 0.77
C HIS A 35 2.57 16.86 1.12
N ARG A 36 1.96 17.78 0.39
CA ARG A 36 0.57 18.18 0.57
C ARG A 36 -0.43 17.30 -0.15
N GLY A 37 0.00 16.66 -1.25
CA GLY A 37 -0.85 15.81 -2.08
C GLY A 37 -1.04 14.40 -1.57
N VAL A 38 -0.20 13.95 -0.62
CA VAL A 38 -0.36 12.64 -0.01
C VAL A 38 -1.32 12.78 1.16
N PRO A 39 -2.51 12.15 1.09
CA PRO A 39 -3.43 12.16 2.22
C PRO A 39 -2.75 11.57 3.45
N LYS A 40 -2.96 12.21 4.58
CA LYS A 40 -2.44 11.71 5.83
C LYS A 40 -3.23 10.45 6.23
N ALA A 41 -2.53 9.36 6.52
CA ALA A 41 -3.18 8.17 7.02
C ALA A 41 -3.86 8.47 8.37
N PRO A 42 -5.03 7.89 8.62
CA PRO A 42 -5.65 8.00 9.94
C PRO A 42 -4.74 7.39 11.01
N PRO A 43 -4.90 7.77 12.29
CA PRO A 43 -4.11 7.19 13.37
C PRO A 43 -4.22 5.66 13.38
N ALA A 44 -3.13 5.00 13.76
CA ALA A 44 -3.12 3.55 13.90
C ALA A 44 -4.15 3.11 14.94
N LEU A 45 -4.83 2.01 14.64
CA LEU A 45 -5.74 1.37 15.58
C LEU A 45 -4.95 0.56 16.62
N THR A 46 -5.59 0.19 17.69
CA THR A 46 -5.05 -0.83 18.62
C THR A 46 -5.28 -2.22 18.02
N ASP A 47 -4.52 -3.21 18.50
CA ASP A 47 -4.72 -4.60 18.11
C ASP A 47 -6.16 -5.05 18.38
N ALA A 48 -6.71 -4.67 19.52
CA ALA A 48 -8.09 -4.99 19.90
C ALA A 48 -9.11 -4.37 18.94
N GLN A 49 -8.88 -3.14 18.50
CA GLN A 49 -9.75 -2.48 17.52
C GLN A 49 -9.71 -3.16 16.16
N VAL A 50 -8.52 -3.56 15.70
CA VAL A 50 -8.38 -4.32 14.45
C VAL A 50 -9.11 -5.64 14.55
N ALA A 51 -8.90 -6.40 15.63
CA ALA A 51 -9.58 -7.67 15.87
C ALA A 51 -11.09 -7.52 15.90
N ALA A 52 -11.60 -6.46 16.54
CA ALA A 52 -13.02 -6.19 16.62
C ALA A 52 -13.64 -5.91 15.25
N ARG A 53 -12.97 -5.13 14.40
CA ARG A 53 -13.43 -4.83 13.04
C ARG A 53 -13.43 -6.08 12.16
N VAL A 54 -12.41 -6.90 12.27
CA VAL A 54 -12.32 -8.18 11.55
C VAL A 54 -13.46 -9.11 12.01
N ALA A 55 -13.68 -9.22 13.30
CA ALA A 55 -14.76 -10.06 13.85
C ALA A 55 -16.15 -9.59 13.40
N ALA A 56 -16.33 -8.29 13.22
CA ALA A 56 -17.59 -7.70 12.78
C ALA A 56 -17.82 -7.80 11.27
N THR A 57 -16.84 -8.23 10.50
CA THR A 57 -16.89 -8.26 9.03
C THR A 57 -16.72 -9.69 8.55
N PRO A 58 -17.81 -10.42 8.23
CA PRO A 58 -17.70 -11.79 7.73
C PRO A 58 -16.82 -11.87 6.48
N GLY A 59 -15.87 -12.80 6.48
CA GLY A 59 -14.92 -12.97 5.38
C GLY A 59 -13.65 -12.13 5.48
N ALA A 60 -13.55 -11.24 6.47
CA ALA A 60 -12.33 -10.45 6.69
C ALA A 60 -11.16 -11.32 7.09
N THR A 61 -9.96 -10.88 6.74
CA THR A 61 -8.70 -11.53 7.15
C THR A 61 -8.04 -10.76 8.27
N LEU A 62 -7.33 -11.47 9.13
CA LEU A 62 -6.51 -10.89 10.19
C LEU A 62 -5.13 -11.50 10.11
N ASP A 63 -4.13 -10.68 9.81
CA ASP A 63 -2.76 -11.13 9.59
C ASP A 63 -1.78 -10.22 10.30
N ASP A 64 -0.69 -10.82 10.79
CA ASP A 64 0.47 -10.11 11.25
C ASP A 64 1.22 -9.51 10.04
N PHE A 65 1.65 -8.26 10.15
CA PHE A 65 2.30 -7.55 9.06
C PHE A 65 3.54 -8.28 8.53
N ASP A 66 4.40 -8.78 9.43
CA ASP A 66 5.59 -9.53 9.02
C ASP A 66 5.22 -10.84 8.32
N ALA A 67 4.19 -11.52 8.79
CA ALA A 67 3.71 -12.75 8.15
C ALA A 67 3.22 -12.49 6.73
N VAL A 68 2.52 -11.38 6.50
CA VAL A 68 2.11 -10.97 5.15
C VAL A 68 3.33 -10.71 4.28
N CYS A 69 4.30 -9.95 4.76
CA CYS A 69 5.52 -9.66 4.00
C CYS A 69 6.29 -10.94 3.64
N GLU A 70 6.39 -11.89 4.56
CA GLU A 70 7.01 -13.19 4.29
C GLU A 70 6.24 -14.00 3.25
N HIS A 71 4.92 -13.98 3.33
CA HIS A 71 4.07 -14.68 2.38
C HIS A 71 4.21 -14.10 0.97
N LEU A 72 4.25 -12.77 0.84
CA LEU A 72 4.45 -12.10 -0.44
C LEU A 72 5.79 -12.48 -1.10
N ALA A 73 6.80 -12.76 -0.29
CA ALA A 73 8.10 -13.21 -0.80
C ALA A 73 8.05 -14.60 -1.42
N ARG A 74 7.06 -15.42 -1.07
CA ARG A 74 6.90 -16.81 -1.54
C ARG A 74 5.92 -16.93 -2.70
N VAL A 75 5.17 -15.89 -3.02
CA VAL A 75 4.15 -15.88 -4.05
C VAL A 75 4.59 -14.93 -5.16
N HIS A 76 4.45 -15.36 -6.40
CA HIS A 76 4.74 -14.47 -7.52
C HIS A 76 3.77 -13.28 -7.52
N PRO A 77 4.25 -12.04 -7.74
CA PRO A 77 3.38 -10.85 -7.71
C PRO A 77 2.18 -10.91 -8.65
N SER A 78 2.27 -11.65 -9.75
CA SER A 78 1.14 -11.86 -10.66
C SER A 78 -0.06 -12.55 -10.00
N LYS A 79 0.16 -13.19 -8.86
CA LYS A 79 -0.89 -13.90 -8.11
C LYS A 79 -1.48 -13.09 -6.96
N TYR A 80 -0.97 -11.89 -6.71
CA TYR A 80 -1.45 -11.09 -5.56
C TYR A 80 -2.93 -10.71 -5.71
N ALA A 81 -3.44 -10.54 -6.91
CA ALA A 81 -4.86 -10.29 -7.13
C ALA A 81 -5.74 -11.38 -6.52
N ARG A 82 -5.29 -12.63 -6.55
CA ARG A 82 -6.03 -13.77 -5.96
C ARG A 82 -6.07 -13.74 -4.44
N LEU A 83 -5.03 -13.17 -3.81
CA LEU A 83 -4.96 -13.07 -2.35
C LEU A 83 -6.04 -12.13 -1.79
N VAL A 84 -6.46 -11.16 -2.57
CA VAL A 84 -7.39 -10.12 -2.14
C VAL A 84 -8.80 -10.30 -2.70
N GLU A 85 -8.99 -11.27 -3.61
CA GLU A 85 -10.26 -11.51 -4.27
C GLU A 85 -11.34 -11.89 -3.27
N GLY A 86 -12.43 -11.12 -3.27
CA GLY A 86 -13.56 -11.39 -2.40
C GLY A 86 -13.34 -11.06 -0.93
N VAL A 87 -12.22 -10.48 -0.56
CA VAL A 87 -11.92 -10.10 0.82
C VAL A 87 -12.57 -8.73 1.12
N PRO A 88 -13.48 -8.65 2.10
CA PRO A 88 -14.17 -7.40 2.42
C PRO A 88 -13.37 -6.45 3.31
N LEU A 89 -12.38 -6.94 4.03
CA LEU A 89 -11.55 -6.17 4.93
C LEU A 89 -10.27 -6.94 5.25
N VAL A 90 -9.13 -6.26 5.19
CA VAL A 90 -7.85 -6.81 5.64
C VAL A 90 -7.48 -6.16 6.97
N GLY A 91 -7.32 -6.98 8.01
CA GLY A 91 -6.75 -6.55 9.29
C GLY A 91 -5.25 -6.86 9.32
N LEU A 92 -4.45 -5.88 9.65
CA LEU A 92 -3.00 -6.01 9.81
C LEU A 92 -2.59 -5.57 11.21
N THR A 93 -1.87 -6.43 11.92
CA THR A 93 -1.31 -6.10 13.24
C THR A 93 0.20 -5.98 13.14
N GLY A 94 0.81 -5.18 14.01
CA GLY A 94 2.26 -5.07 14.09
C GLY A 94 2.91 -4.36 12.92
N VAL A 95 2.23 -3.41 12.30
CA VAL A 95 2.81 -2.60 11.21
C VAL A 95 4.04 -1.86 11.70
N HIS A 96 5.10 -1.86 10.91
CA HIS A 96 6.34 -1.16 11.21
C HIS A 96 7.03 -0.71 9.94
N GLN A 97 8.03 0.16 10.08
CA GLN A 97 8.81 0.62 8.94
C GLN A 97 9.58 -0.53 8.30
N LEU A 98 9.53 -0.59 6.98
CA LEU A 98 10.27 -1.58 6.19
C LEU A 98 11.66 -1.04 5.86
N THR A 99 12.67 -1.89 6.00
CA THR A 99 14.07 -1.54 5.68
C THR A 99 14.55 -2.15 4.38
N SER A 100 13.87 -3.19 3.89
CA SER A 100 14.21 -3.85 2.63
C SER A 100 13.41 -3.28 1.47
N GLN A 101 14.10 -2.84 0.43
CA GLN A 101 13.48 -2.35 -0.79
C GLN A 101 12.65 -3.44 -1.49
N ASP A 102 13.14 -4.67 -1.50
CA ASP A 102 12.42 -5.79 -2.13
C ASP A 102 11.08 -6.04 -1.43
N VAL A 103 11.09 -6.05 -0.12
CA VAL A 103 9.86 -6.21 0.67
C VAL A 103 8.91 -5.04 0.41
N ALA A 104 9.44 -3.83 0.41
CA ALA A 104 8.64 -2.63 0.18
C ALA A 104 7.99 -2.63 -1.21
N LEU A 105 8.72 -3.02 -2.25
CA LEU A 105 8.18 -3.08 -3.61
C LEU A 105 7.11 -4.16 -3.77
N ARG A 106 7.25 -5.31 -3.09
CA ARG A 106 6.21 -6.33 -3.06
C ARG A 106 4.94 -5.81 -2.38
N LEU A 107 5.12 -5.08 -1.28
CA LEU A 107 3.99 -4.48 -0.58
C LEU A 107 3.28 -3.45 -1.46
N VAL A 108 4.00 -2.65 -2.23
CA VAL A 108 3.42 -1.71 -3.20
C VAL A 108 2.48 -2.44 -4.16
N VAL A 109 2.89 -3.59 -4.68
CA VAL A 109 2.05 -4.37 -5.60
C VAL A 109 0.79 -4.86 -4.90
N LEU A 110 0.92 -5.36 -3.67
CA LEU A 110 -0.25 -5.79 -2.89
C LEU A 110 -1.22 -4.63 -2.65
N VAL A 111 -0.71 -3.47 -2.26
CA VAL A 111 -1.53 -2.27 -2.04
C VAL A 111 -2.27 -1.87 -3.31
N ASP A 112 -1.64 -1.96 -4.46
CA ASP A 112 -2.28 -1.69 -5.74
C ASP A 112 -3.46 -2.65 -5.96
N ARG A 113 -3.30 -3.93 -5.62
CA ARG A 113 -4.38 -4.92 -5.77
C ARG A 113 -5.52 -4.69 -4.76
N LEU A 114 -5.18 -4.33 -3.54
CA LEU A 114 -6.17 -3.96 -2.53
C LEU A 114 -6.98 -2.75 -2.99
N TYR A 115 -6.30 -1.74 -3.51
CA TYR A 115 -6.94 -0.52 -3.98
C TYR A 115 -7.85 -0.78 -5.19
N ASP A 116 -7.38 -1.58 -6.15
CA ASP A 116 -8.16 -1.96 -7.34
C ASP A 116 -9.47 -2.68 -6.98
N ASN A 117 -9.48 -3.38 -5.85
CA ASN A 117 -10.63 -4.16 -5.39
C ASN A 117 -11.40 -3.47 -4.26
N ASP A 118 -11.06 -2.23 -3.94
CA ASP A 118 -11.69 -1.45 -2.86
C ASP A 118 -11.74 -2.20 -1.52
N VAL A 119 -10.63 -2.85 -1.16
CA VAL A 119 -10.51 -3.62 0.08
C VAL A 119 -10.00 -2.71 1.20
N PRO A 120 -10.83 -2.37 2.19
CA PRO A 120 -10.39 -1.56 3.32
C PRO A 120 -9.28 -2.24 4.13
N VAL A 121 -8.41 -1.46 4.74
CA VAL A 121 -7.33 -1.94 5.58
C VAL A 121 -7.45 -1.34 6.98
N ALA A 122 -7.61 -2.21 7.97
CA ALA A 122 -7.57 -1.84 9.39
C ALA A 122 -6.20 -2.26 9.95
N ALA A 123 -5.42 -1.32 10.45
CA ALA A 123 -4.04 -1.59 10.83
C ALA A 123 -3.69 -1.08 12.22
N SER A 124 -2.92 -1.86 12.95
CA SER A 124 -2.34 -1.49 14.24
C SER A 124 -0.81 -1.54 14.18
N GLY A 125 -0.16 -0.95 15.15
CA GLY A 125 1.28 -0.80 15.21
C GLY A 125 1.68 0.63 14.86
N GLU A 126 2.70 0.80 14.03
CA GLU A 126 3.10 2.12 13.55
C GLU A 126 2.12 2.63 12.48
N SER A 127 2.13 3.93 12.25
CA SER A 127 1.30 4.54 11.20
C SER A 127 1.63 3.96 9.83
N LEU A 128 0.62 3.71 9.02
CA LEU A 128 0.80 3.32 7.62
C LEU A 128 1.57 4.38 6.82
N GLY A 129 1.54 5.64 7.24
CA GLY A 129 2.32 6.71 6.62
C GLY A 129 3.82 6.60 6.85
N ALA A 130 4.27 5.78 7.79
CA ALA A 130 5.67 5.66 8.18
C ALA A 130 6.32 4.34 7.72
N ILE A 131 5.66 3.57 6.87
CA ILE A 131 6.16 2.23 6.48
C ILE A 131 7.37 2.26 5.54
N PHE A 132 7.58 3.34 4.82
CA PHE A 132 8.74 3.49 3.93
C PHE A 132 9.79 4.40 4.56
N THR A 133 11.07 4.07 4.36
CA THR A 133 12.16 4.87 4.92
C THR A 133 12.29 6.22 4.18
N PRO A 134 12.92 7.23 4.82
CA PRO A 134 13.23 8.49 4.12
C PRO A 134 14.05 8.28 2.85
N GLU A 135 14.97 7.31 2.84
CA GLU A 135 15.79 6.97 1.66
C GLU A 135 14.93 6.44 0.52
N MET A 136 13.96 5.58 0.81
CA MET A 136 13.01 5.09 -0.19
C MET A 136 12.21 6.24 -0.80
N LEU A 137 11.77 7.17 0.02
CA LEU A 137 10.95 8.33 -0.42
C LEU A 137 11.76 9.37 -1.20
N LYS A 138 13.08 9.25 -1.23
CA LYS A 138 13.98 10.11 -2.02
C LYS A 138 14.59 9.37 -3.21
N GLY A 139 14.42 8.06 -3.29
CA GLY A 139 15.05 7.20 -4.28
C GLY A 139 14.32 7.12 -5.61
N GLY A 140 14.77 6.20 -6.45
CA GLY A 140 14.24 6.00 -7.79
C GLY A 140 12.79 5.52 -7.83
N TYR A 141 12.32 4.87 -6.78
CA TYR A 141 10.94 4.37 -6.70
C TYR A 141 10.02 5.26 -5.86
N ARG A 142 10.45 6.48 -5.55
CA ARG A 142 9.68 7.40 -4.68
C ARG A 142 8.23 7.59 -5.13
N LYS A 143 7.99 7.65 -6.43
CA LYS A 143 6.64 7.84 -6.97
C LYS A 143 5.73 6.66 -6.64
N LYS A 144 6.27 5.44 -6.73
CA LYS A 144 5.55 4.22 -6.35
C LYS A 144 5.20 4.22 -4.86
N TYR A 145 6.15 4.61 -4.03
CA TYR A 145 5.94 4.65 -2.59
C TYR A 145 4.92 5.72 -2.19
N PHE A 146 5.00 6.91 -2.75
CA PHE A 146 4.02 7.96 -2.48
C PHE A 146 2.61 7.58 -2.95
N ARG A 147 2.50 6.95 -4.11
CA ARG A 147 1.22 6.42 -4.59
C ARG A 147 0.67 5.38 -3.60
N SER A 148 1.52 4.48 -3.13
CA SER A 148 1.13 3.45 -2.17
C SER A 148 0.65 4.06 -0.85
N LEU A 149 1.34 5.09 -0.36
CA LEU A 149 0.93 5.80 0.85
C LEU A 149 -0.45 6.45 0.68
N SER A 150 -0.70 7.08 -0.46
CA SER A 150 -2.00 7.67 -0.76
C SER A 150 -3.11 6.62 -0.79
N ARG A 151 -2.85 5.49 -1.43
CA ARG A 151 -3.81 4.39 -1.53
C ARG A 151 -4.08 3.76 -0.17
N LEU A 152 -3.04 3.52 0.62
CA LEU A 152 -3.19 3.00 1.98
C LEU A 152 -3.99 3.95 2.86
N ALA A 153 -3.73 5.25 2.77
CA ALA A 153 -4.50 6.24 3.53
C ALA A 153 -6.00 6.16 3.17
N ALA A 154 -6.32 6.06 1.89
CA ALA A 154 -7.70 5.91 1.44
C ALA A 154 -8.35 4.62 1.94
N LEU A 155 -7.62 3.49 1.87
CA LEU A 155 -8.13 2.20 2.33
C LEU A 155 -8.30 2.15 3.86
N ALA A 156 -7.41 2.80 4.60
CA ALA A 156 -7.53 2.92 6.04
C ALA A 156 -8.71 3.81 6.45
N GLU A 157 -8.96 4.87 5.71
CA GLU A 157 -10.12 5.74 5.92
C GLU A 157 -11.43 4.96 5.69
N MET A 158 -11.49 4.13 4.66
CA MET A 158 -12.63 3.25 4.40
C MET A 158 -12.89 2.29 5.56
N ALA A 159 -11.84 1.75 6.16
CA ALA A 159 -11.95 0.83 7.30
C ALA A 159 -12.45 1.53 8.56
N ASN A 160 -12.27 2.84 8.67
CA ASN A 160 -12.68 3.64 9.83
C ASN A 160 -14.09 4.23 9.70
N SER A 161 -14.68 4.08 8.53
CA SER A 161 -16.03 4.61 8.26
C SER A 161 -17.14 3.78 8.90
#